data_b925a3620ade91d9c9bb65340c1d31bf
#
_entry.id   b925a3620ade91d9c9bb65340c1d31bf
#
_cell.length_a   1.000
_cell.length_b   1.000
_cell.length_c   1.000
_cell.angle_alpha   90.00
_cell.angle_beta   90.00
_cell.angle_gamma   90.00
#
_symmetry.space_group_name_H-M   'P 1'
#
loop_
_entity.id
_entity.type
_entity.pdbx_description
1 polymer ?
#
loop_
_entity_poly.entity_id
_entity_poly.type
_entity_poly.pdbx_seq_one_letter_code
_entity_poly.pdbx_strand_id
1 'polypeptide(L)'
;MKSEQLHGLLYQALETELGGVEIYMTALRCVEDEELKEEWEKYLEQTQNHVKIMKELMGVFDLDPEKDTPGRKVVRHIGESLVKAMEMALKSGEAGAAQLVAAESIVLAETKDHLNWHLIGEAAEKISGEKARALKEAHEQVEDEEDEHLYHTVGWTRELWIRSLGMPAVIPPPEEVKQVETAIGAARASQARTQML
;
A
#
# COMPACT_ATOMS: atom_id res chain seq x y z
N MET A 1 -13.71 -4.49 23.20
CA MET A 1 -12.43 -4.67 22.44
C MET A 1 -11.25 -4.72 23.42
N LYS A 2 -10.17 -5.44 23.11
CA LYS A 2 -8.96 -5.52 23.95
C LYS A 2 -8.05 -4.34 23.61
N SER A 3 -7.82 -3.43 24.53
CA SER A 3 -7.01 -2.21 24.30
C SER A 3 -5.58 -2.50 23.84
N GLU A 4 -4.93 -3.51 24.44
CA GLU A 4 -3.56 -3.90 24.06
C GLU A 4 -3.45 -4.36 22.60
N GLN A 5 -4.50 -5.02 22.08
CA GLN A 5 -4.50 -5.49 20.68
C GLN A 5 -4.70 -4.31 19.72
N LEU A 6 -5.54 -3.34 20.07
CA LEU A 6 -5.67 -2.12 19.29
C LEU A 6 -4.35 -1.33 19.26
N HIS A 7 -3.70 -1.15 20.42
CA HIS A 7 -2.38 -0.50 20.46
C HIS A 7 -1.35 -1.26 19.60
N GLY A 8 -1.39 -2.59 19.65
CA GLY A 8 -0.54 -3.44 18.79
C GLY A 8 -0.81 -3.23 17.29
N LEU A 9 -2.08 -3.08 16.89
CA LEU A 9 -2.47 -2.76 15.52
C LEU A 9 -1.91 -1.39 15.10
N LEU A 10 -2.12 -0.33 15.91
CA LEU A 10 -1.63 1.02 15.60
C LEU A 10 -0.10 1.06 15.46
N TYR A 11 0.64 0.34 16.31
CA TYR A 11 2.10 0.22 16.18
C TYR A 11 2.51 -0.47 14.89
N GLN A 12 1.80 -1.53 14.48
CA GLN A 12 2.10 -2.23 13.23
C GLN A 12 1.72 -1.39 12.02
N ALA A 13 0.58 -0.70 12.05
CA ALA A 13 0.14 0.18 10.98
C ALA A 13 1.16 1.31 10.75
N LEU A 14 1.61 2.01 11.79
CA LEU A 14 2.68 3.01 11.63
C LEU A 14 3.95 2.40 11.01
N GLU A 15 4.34 1.20 11.40
CA GLU A 15 5.53 0.55 10.83
C GLU A 15 5.31 0.12 9.38
N THR A 16 4.07 -0.23 8.98
CA THR A 16 3.73 -0.54 7.59
C THR A 16 3.88 0.72 6.73
N GLU A 17 3.32 1.84 7.16
CA GLU A 17 3.46 3.14 6.47
C GLU A 17 4.93 3.58 6.34
N LEU A 18 5.70 3.47 7.41
CA LEU A 18 7.14 3.79 7.37
C LEU A 18 7.90 2.89 6.38
N GLY A 19 7.55 1.60 6.35
CA GLY A 19 8.08 0.66 5.38
C GLY A 19 7.61 0.95 3.96
N GLY A 20 6.36 1.39 3.79
CA GLY A 20 5.76 1.80 2.51
C GLY A 20 6.55 2.94 1.86
N VAL A 21 6.93 3.96 2.63
CA VAL A 21 7.78 5.06 2.13
C VAL A 21 9.09 4.52 1.53
N GLU A 22 9.80 3.63 2.22
CA GLU A 22 11.05 3.04 1.73
C GLU A 22 10.84 2.13 0.51
N ILE A 23 9.71 1.43 0.47
CA ILE A 23 9.31 0.56 -0.64
C ILE A 23 9.06 1.42 -1.89
N TYR A 24 8.25 2.49 -1.81
CA TYR A 24 8.00 3.38 -2.95
C TYR A 24 9.26 4.10 -3.41
N MET A 25 10.09 4.61 -2.50
CA MET A 25 11.39 5.22 -2.85
C MET A 25 12.29 4.23 -3.61
N THR A 26 12.26 2.96 -3.26
CA THR A 26 13.05 1.93 -3.95
C THR A 26 12.40 1.54 -5.28
N ALA A 27 11.08 1.40 -5.33
CA ALA A 27 10.32 1.08 -6.53
C ALA A 27 10.48 2.13 -7.63
N LEU A 28 10.53 3.41 -7.29
CA LEU A 28 10.82 4.52 -8.20
C LEU A 28 12.20 4.43 -8.87
N ARG A 29 13.12 3.65 -8.31
CA ARG A 29 14.42 3.33 -8.96
C ARG A 29 14.33 2.14 -9.91
N CYS A 30 13.26 1.35 -9.81
CA CYS A 30 13.03 0.13 -10.58
C CYS A 30 12.11 0.36 -11.80
N VAL A 31 11.27 1.39 -11.74
CA VAL A 31 10.22 1.65 -12.74
C VAL A 31 10.82 2.17 -14.04
N GLU A 32 10.29 1.67 -15.17
CA GLU A 32 10.62 2.12 -16.53
C GLU A 32 9.44 2.78 -17.23
N ASP A 33 8.21 2.43 -16.83
CA ASP A 33 6.98 2.96 -17.39
C ASP A 33 6.70 4.33 -16.76
N GLU A 34 6.63 5.38 -17.57
CA GLU A 34 6.47 6.76 -17.06
C GLU A 34 5.10 6.98 -16.39
N GLU A 35 4.01 6.38 -16.88
CA GLU A 35 2.69 6.51 -16.27
C GLU A 35 2.68 5.84 -14.89
N LEU A 36 3.23 4.64 -14.77
CA LEU A 36 3.37 3.95 -13.49
C LEU A 36 4.27 4.71 -12.50
N LYS A 37 5.30 5.38 -13.03
CA LYS A 37 6.19 6.20 -12.21
C LYS A 37 5.45 7.40 -11.60
N GLU A 38 4.64 8.10 -12.41
CA GLU A 38 3.82 9.23 -11.94
C GLU A 38 2.85 8.78 -10.84
N GLU A 39 2.20 7.60 -11.00
CA GLU A 39 1.35 7.01 -9.96
C GLU A 39 2.12 6.72 -8.67
N TRP A 40 3.29 6.08 -8.76
CA TRP A 40 4.08 5.76 -7.57
C TRP A 40 4.71 7.00 -6.90
N GLU A 41 4.98 8.07 -7.65
CA GLU A 41 5.37 9.36 -7.07
C GLU A 41 4.21 9.96 -6.25
N LYS A 42 2.97 9.92 -6.77
CA LYS A 42 1.76 10.31 -6.05
C LYS A 42 1.57 9.46 -4.79
N TYR A 43 1.66 8.15 -4.89
CA TYR A 43 1.47 7.23 -3.77
C TYR A 43 2.54 7.40 -2.69
N LEU A 44 3.78 7.67 -3.06
CA LEU A 44 4.83 8.03 -2.09
C LEU A 44 4.46 9.27 -1.27
N GLU A 45 3.93 10.31 -1.90
CA GLU A 45 3.51 11.53 -1.21
C GLU A 45 2.33 11.27 -0.27
N GLN A 46 1.35 10.48 -0.71
CA GLN A 46 0.20 10.04 0.10
C GLN A 46 0.65 9.20 1.30
N THR A 47 1.49 8.18 1.12
CA THR A 47 2.04 7.34 2.20
C THR A 47 2.83 8.18 3.23
N GLN A 48 3.59 9.18 2.78
CA GLN A 48 4.26 10.12 3.70
C GLN A 48 3.25 10.94 4.53
N ASN A 49 2.09 11.24 3.98
CA ASN A 49 1.00 11.90 4.70
C ASN A 49 0.32 10.92 5.67
N HIS A 50 0.10 9.66 5.28
CA HIS A 50 -0.44 8.61 6.16
C HIS A 50 0.43 8.41 7.41
N VAL A 51 1.77 8.45 7.26
CA VAL A 51 2.70 8.43 8.42
C VAL A 51 2.39 9.56 9.41
N LYS A 52 2.06 10.76 8.93
CA LYS A 52 1.70 11.90 9.81
C LYS A 52 0.37 11.65 10.51
N ILE A 53 -0.65 11.24 9.74
CA ILE A 53 -1.99 10.89 10.28
C ILE A 53 -1.86 9.80 11.36
N MET A 54 -1.08 8.74 11.10
CA MET A 54 -0.84 7.69 12.09
C MET A 54 -0.15 8.19 13.36
N LYS A 55 0.84 9.08 13.24
CA LYS A 55 1.51 9.66 14.42
C LYS A 55 0.56 10.55 15.23
N GLU A 56 -0.29 11.34 14.57
CA GLU A 56 -1.32 12.14 15.22
C GLU A 56 -2.34 11.26 15.95
N LEU A 57 -2.83 10.22 15.28
CA LEU A 57 -3.73 9.23 15.86
C LEU A 57 -3.11 8.55 17.09
N MET A 58 -1.85 8.14 17.03
CA MET A 58 -1.14 7.57 18.18
C MET A 58 -1.04 8.53 19.34
N GLY A 59 -0.90 9.83 19.09
CA GLY A 59 -0.93 10.88 20.12
C GLY A 59 -2.24 10.90 20.89
N VAL A 60 -3.40 10.73 20.22
CA VAL A 60 -4.72 10.63 20.87
C VAL A 60 -4.83 9.41 21.79
N PHE A 61 -4.06 8.36 21.48
CA PHE A 61 -4.01 7.13 22.30
C PHE A 61 -2.92 7.13 23.36
N ASP A 62 -2.20 8.22 23.55
CA ASP A 62 -1.04 8.33 24.46
C ASP A 62 0.05 7.28 24.15
N LEU A 63 0.24 6.95 22.87
CA LEU A 63 1.23 6.00 22.40
C LEU A 63 2.48 6.73 21.89
N ASP A 64 3.64 6.25 22.31
CA ASP A 64 4.93 6.74 21.81
C ASP A 64 5.22 6.14 20.42
N PRO A 65 5.23 6.94 19.33
CA PRO A 65 5.50 6.45 17.97
C PRO A 65 6.90 5.89 17.78
N GLU A 66 7.84 6.18 18.69
CA GLU A 66 9.22 5.66 18.63
C GLU A 66 9.37 4.34 19.41
N LYS A 67 8.34 3.90 20.13
CA LYS A 67 8.39 2.65 20.89
C LYS A 67 8.55 1.44 19.98
N ASP A 68 9.62 0.69 20.18
CA ASP A 68 9.92 -0.54 19.46
C ASP A 68 9.20 -1.74 20.08
N THR A 69 8.19 -2.28 19.39
CA THR A 69 7.38 -3.43 19.84
C THR A 69 7.74 -4.69 19.06
N PRO A 70 7.47 -5.89 19.60
CA PRO A 70 7.68 -7.13 18.84
C PRO A 70 6.95 -7.16 17.49
N GLY A 71 5.70 -6.63 17.43
CA GLY A 71 4.92 -6.54 16.19
C GLY A 71 5.58 -5.63 15.16
N ARG A 72 6.06 -4.45 15.58
CA ARG A 72 6.81 -3.55 14.70
C ARG A 72 8.05 -4.20 14.09
N LYS A 73 8.83 -4.92 14.91
CA LYS A 73 10.03 -5.63 14.43
C LYS A 73 9.72 -6.63 13.31
N VAL A 74 8.61 -7.35 13.44
CA VAL A 74 8.17 -8.31 12.41
C VAL A 74 7.78 -7.56 11.13
N VAL A 75 6.98 -6.49 11.23
CA VAL A 75 6.57 -5.68 10.08
C VAL A 75 7.77 -5.04 9.40
N ARG A 76 8.68 -4.44 10.16
CA ARG A 76 9.93 -3.86 9.66
C ARG A 76 10.76 -4.87 8.88
N HIS A 77 10.93 -6.07 9.43
CA HIS A 77 11.67 -7.14 8.76
C HIS A 77 11.05 -7.53 7.41
N ILE A 78 9.71 -7.56 7.32
CA ILE A 78 9.00 -7.83 6.06
C ILE A 78 9.26 -6.70 5.06
N GLY A 79 9.08 -5.44 5.45
CA GLY A 79 9.33 -4.28 4.59
C GLY A 79 10.77 -4.21 4.09
N GLU A 80 11.76 -4.38 4.98
CA GLU A 80 13.17 -4.45 4.61
C GLU A 80 13.48 -5.60 3.63
N SER A 81 12.75 -6.72 3.75
CA SER A 81 12.90 -7.86 2.84
C SER A 81 12.37 -7.53 1.43
N LEU A 82 11.28 -6.77 1.32
CA LEU A 82 10.75 -6.30 0.04
C LEU A 82 11.71 -5.30 -0.63
N VAL A 83 12.21 -4.33 0.12
CA VAL A 83 13.25 -3.40 -0.35
C VAL A 83 14.46 -4.15 -0.87
N LYS A 84 14.94 -5.14 -0.12
CA LYS A 84 16.07 -5.96 -0.51
C LYS A 84 15.80 -6.78 -1.78
N ALA A 85 14.60 -7.29 -1.97
CA ALA A 85 14.21 -8.01 -3.20
C ALA A 85 14.32 -7.09 -4.42
N MET A 86 13.80 -5.87 -4.33
CA MET A 86 13.92 -4.86 -5.39
C MET A 86 15.38 -4.48 -5.69
N GLU A 87 16.19 -4.28 -4.66
CA GLU A 87 17.63 -4.01 -4.83
C GLU A 87 18.39 -5.16 -5.49
N MET A 88 17.99 -6.40 -5.21
CA MET A 88 18.58 -7.57 -5.88
C MET A 88 18.20 -7.59 -7.36
N ALA A 89 16.95 -7.27 -7.70
CA ALA A 89 16.49 -7.20 -9.08
C ALA A 89 17.22 -6.07 -9.86
N LEU A 90 17.37 -4.88 -9.26
CA LEU A 90 18.16 -3.79 -9.85
C LEU A 90 19.61 -4.20 -10.17
N LYS A 91 20.24 -4.97 -9.26
CA LYS A 91 21.61 -5.44 -9.45
C LYS A 91 21.74 -6.51 -10.55
N SER A 92 20.66 -7.17 -10.95
CA SER A 92 20.67 -8.11 -12.06
C SER A 92 20.92 -7.45 -13.42
N GLY A 93 20.64 -6.15 -13.53
CA GLY A 93 20.78 -5.34 -14.73
C GLY A 93 19.66 -5.54 -15.77
N GLU A 94 18.60 -6.26 -15.40
CA GLU A 94 17.41 -6.46 -16.22
C GLU A 94 16.30 -5.50 -15.76
N ALA A 95 16.20 -4.35 -16.40
CA ALA A 95 15.33 -3.27 -15.96
C ALA A 95 13.84 -3.70 -15.92
N GLY A 96 13.31 -4.35 -16.95
CA GLY A 96 11.94 -4.86 -16.93
C GLY A 96 11.67 -5.88 -15.81
N ALA A 97 12.68 -6.68 -15.43
CA ALA A 97 12.56 -7.59 -14.28
C ALA A 97 12.52 -6.82 -12.95
N ALA A 98 13.30 -5.73 -12.83
CA ALA A 98 13.29 -4.90 -11.64
C ALA A 98 11.92 -4.21 -11.42
N GLN A 99 11.30 -3.71 -12.49
CA GLN A 99 9.96 -3.12 -12.45
C GLN A 99 8.90 -4.14 -12.00
N LEU A 100 8.95 -5.39 -12.51
CA LEU A 100 8.04 -6.46 -12.09
C LEU A 100 8.18 -6.76 -10.60
N VAL A 101 9.41 -6.95 -10.11
CA VAL A 101 9.66 -7.21 -8.68
C VAL A 101 9.20 -6.04 -7.82
N ALA A 102 9.35 -4.81 -8.30
CA ALA A 102 8.87 -3.63 -7.58
C ALA A 102 7.34 -3.63 -7.49
N ALA A 103 6.63 -3.86 -8.59
CA ALA A 103 5.17 -3.93 -8.60
C ALA A 103 4.64 -5.03 -7.67
N GLU A 104 5.22 -6.23 -7.69
CA GLU A 104 4.87 -7.32 -6.76
C GLU A 104 5.15 -6.95 -5.30
N SER A 105 6.27 -6.26 -5.04
CA SER A 105 6.64 -5.83 -3.68
C SER A 105 5.65 -4.81 -3.12
N ILE A 106 5.20 -3.85 -3.95
CA ILE A 106 4.18 -2.88 -3.56
C ILE A 106 2.86 -3.61 -3.29
N VAL A 107 2.39 -4.50 -4.17
CA VAL A 107 1.14 -5.27 -3.92
C VAL A 107 1.17 -5.99 -2.57
N LEU A 108 2.30 -6.57 -2.18
CA LEU A 108 2.44 -7.24 -0.88
C LEU A 108 2.38 -6.26 0.29
N ALA A 109 2.99 -5.09 0.16
CA ALA A 109 2.97 -4.04 1.18
C ALA A 109 1.56 -3.46 1.32
N GLU A 110 0.94 -3.05 0.21
CA GLU A 110 -0.39 -2.45 0.18
C GLU A 110 -1.48 -3.42 0.65
N THR A 111 -1.37 -4.72 0.36
CA THR A 111 -2.29 -5.73 0.92
C THR A 111 -2.28 -5.72 2.45
N LYS A 112 -1.12 -5.50 3.08
CA LYS A 112 -1.00 -5.41 4.54
C LYS A 112 -1.51 -4.08 5.05
N ASP A 113 -1.24 -2.99 4.33
CA ASP A 113 -1.62 -1.65 4.76
C ASP A 113 -3.12 -1.42 4.66
N HIS A 114 -3.71 -1.70 3.52
CA HIS A 114 -5.16 -1.71 3.34
C HIS A 114 -5.88 -2.51 4.44
N LEU A 115 -5.37 -3.70 4.81
CA LEU A 115 -5.94 -4.47 5.92
C LEU A 115 -5.80 -3.75 7.27
N ASN A 116 -4.71 -3.04 7.52
CA ASN A 116 -4.53 -2.27 8.75
C ASN A 116 -5.58 -1.15 8.86
N TRP A 117 -5.74 -0.37 7.79
CA TRP A 117 -6.70 0.73 7.75
C TRP A 117 -8.14 0.23 7.84
N HIS A 118 -8.50 -0.82 7.15
CA HIS A 118 -9.79 -1.49 7.30
C HIS A 118 -10.07 -1.88 8.77
N LEU A 119 -9.08 -2.48 9.46
CA LEU A 119 -9.22 -2.86 10.87
C LEU A 119 -9.28 -1.65 11.81
N ILE A 120 -8.64 -0.53 11.47
CA ILE A 120 -8.76 0.74 12.19
C ILE A 120 -10.19 1.27 12.08
N GLY A 121 -10.79 1.25 10.89
CA GLY A 121 -12.20 1.60 10.66
C GLY A 121 -13.15 0.70 11.48
N GLU A 122 -12.97 -0.62 11.44
CA GLU A 122 -13.73 -1.57 12.25
C GLU A 122 -13.61 -1.32 13.76
N ALA A 123 -12.42 -0.90 14.21
CA ALA A 123 -12.20 -0.57 15.62
C ALA A 123 -12.93 0.72 16.03
N ALA A 124 -13.01 1.71 15.13
CA ALA A 124 -13.75 2.96 15.38
C ALA A 124 -15.22 2.69 15.70
N GLU A 125 -15.85 1.72 15.03
CA GLU A 125 -17.26 1.33 15.24
C GLU A 125 -17.51 0.60 16.59
N LYS A 126 -16.47 0.11 17.24
CA LYS A 126 -16.56 -0.73 18.46
C LYS A 126 -16.20 -0.01 19.75
N ILE A 127 -15.72 1.21 19.68
CA ILE A 127 -15.41 2.05 20.86
C ILE A 127 -16.24 3.33 20.80
N SER A 128 -16.10 4.22 21.78
CA SER A 128 -16.84 5.47 21.85
C SER A 128 -15.97 6.61 22.38
N GLY A 129 -16.44 7.84 22.20
CA GLY A 129 -15.77 9.02 22.67
C GLY A 129 -14.70 9.55 21.71
N GLU A 130 -13.74 10.29 22.22
CA GLU A 130 -12.71 10.98 21.45
C GLU A 130 -11.86 10.02 20.62
N LYS A 131 -11.46 8.90 21.20
CA LYS A 131 -10.65 7.86 20.52
C LYS A 131 -11.38 7.21 19.34
N ALA A 132 -12.69 6.97 19.46
CA ALA A 132 -13.50 6.46 18.34
C ALA A 132 -13.53 7.44 17.18
N ARG A 133 -13.75 8.72 17.50
CA ARG A 133 -13.80 9.80 16.52
C ARG A 133 -12.45 9.94 15.81
N ALA A 134 -11.34 9.91 16.55
CA ALA A 134 -10.01 10.00 15.97
C ALA A 134 -9.68 8.83 15.02
N LEU A 135 -10.04 7.58 15.38
CA LEU A 135 -9.89 6.43 14.49
C LEU A 135 -10.70 6.60 13.20
N LYS A 136 -11.96 7.04 13.34
CA LYS A 136 -12.86 7.24 12.20
C LYS A 136 -12.34 8.34 11.27
N GLU A 137 -11.97 9.50 11.82
CA GLU A 137 -11.45 10.61 11.05
C GLU A 137 -10.13 10.27 10.32
N ALA A 138 -9.25 9.48 10.96
CA ALA A 138 -8.03 9.01 10.33
C ALA A 138 -8.32 8.02 9.20
N HIS A 139 -9.20 7.05 9.41
CA HIS A 139 -9.63 6.08 8.41
C HIS A 139 -10.26 6.77 7.18
N GLU A 140 -11.22 7.68 7.39
CA GLU A 140 -11.91 8.42 6.33
C GLU A 140 -10.97 9.30 5.47
N GLN A 141 -9.81 9.68 6.00
CA GLN A 141 -8.81 10.45 5.26
C GLN A 141 -7.91 9.59 4.37
N VAL A 142 -7.86 8.29 4.60
CA VAL A 142 -6.85 7.40 4.01
C VAL A 142 -7.47 6.28 3.16
N GLU A 143 -8.68 5.82 3.50
CA GLU A 143 -9.30 4.62 2.91
C GLU A 143 -9.33 4.64 1.37
N ASP A 144 -9.80 5.73 0.77
CA ASP A 144 -9.90 5.85 -0.69
C ASP A 144 -8.52 5.80 -1.37
N GLU A 145 -7.49 6.42 -0.75
CA GLU A 145 -6.12 6.41 -1.25
C GLU A 145 -5.51 5.00 -1.18
N GLU A 146 -5.74 4.27 -0.08
CA GLU A 146 -5.29 2.88 0.09
C GLU A 146 -5.95 1.91 -0.89
N ASP A 147 -7.22 2.12 -1.20
CA ASP A 147 -7.94 1.36 -2.23
C ASP A 147 -7.32 1.59 -3.62
N GLU A 148 -6.98 2.83 -3.98
CA GLU A 148 -6.25 3.14 -5.20
C GLU A 148 -4.88 2.45 -5.22
N HIS A 149 -4.06 2.63 -4.17
CA HIS A 149 -2.73 2.03 -4.06
C HIS A 149 -2.76 0.53 -4.34
N LEU A 150 -3.67 -0.19 -3.68
CA LEU A 150 -3.77 -1.64 -3.82
C LEU A 150 -4.32 -2.03 -5.18
N TYR A 151 -5.51 -1.54 -5.58
CA TYR A 151 -6.20 -2.07 -6.75
C TYR A 151 -5.56 -1.64 -8.05
N HIS A 152 -5.06 -0.41 -8.16
CA HIS A 152 -4.35 0.03 -9.36
C HIS A 152 -3.03 -0.72 -9.51
N THR A 153 -2.25 -0.87 -8.42
CA THR A 153 -0.97 -1.60 -8.48
C THR A 153 -1.16 -3.09 -8.79
N VAL A 154 -2.23 -3.73 -8.31
CA VAL A 154 -2.60 -5.10 -8.75
C VAL A 154 -2.89 -5.15 -10.24
N GLY A 155 -3.60 -4.17 -10.78
CA GLY A 155 -3.84 -4.02 -12.22
C GLY A 155 -2.53 -3.89 -13.00
N TRP A 156 -1.66 -2.99 -12.61
CA TRP A 156 -0.34 -2.79 -13.20
C TRP A 156 0.51 -4.05 -13.16
N THR A 157 0.60 -4.70 -12.01
CA THR A 157 1.37 -5.94 -11.84
C THR A 157 0.90 -7.03 -12.80
N ARG A 158 -0.42 -7.21 -12.93
CA ARG A 158 -1.01 -8.16 -13.87
C ARG A 158 -0.63 -7.85 -15.32
N GLU A 159 -0.80 -6.59 -15.75
CA GLU A 159 -0.53 -6.22 -17.15
C GLU A 159 0.96 -6.25 -17.49
N LEU A 160 1.83 -5.87 -16.55
CA LEU A 160 3.27 -5.99 -16.70
C LEU A 160 3.70 -7.46 -16.86
N TRP A 161 3.13 -8.38 -16.07
CA TRP A 161 3.34 -9.83 -16.25
C TRP A 161 2.84 -10.33 -17.59
N ILE A 162 1.64 -9.95 -18.01
CA ILE A 162 1.06 -10.32 -19.32
C ILE A 162 1.99 -9.86 -20.45
N ARG A 163 2.49 -8.63 -20.39
CA ARG A 163 3.45 -8.08 -21.35
C ARG A 163 4.76 -8.87 -21.36
N SER A 164 5.30 -9.22 -20.20
CA SER A 164 6.54 -9.99 -20.08
C SER A 164 6.42 -11.42 -20.66
N LEU A 165 5.22 -11.98 -20.63
CA LEU A 165 4.90 -13.28 -21.24
C LEU A 165 4.69 -13.18 -22.77
N GLY A 166 4.85 -12.01 -23.37
CA GLY A 166 4.65 -11.78 -24.81
C GLY A 166 3.18 -11.77 -25.25
N MET A 167 2.27 -11.57 -24.31
CA MET A 167 0.84 -11.47 -24.57
C MET A 167 0.39 -10.00 -24.66
N PRO A 168 -0.72 -9.67 -25.38
CA PRO A 168 -1.25 -8.32 -25.42
C PRO A 168 -1.64 -7.82 -24.00
N ALA A 169 -1.04 -6.72 -23.59
CA ALA A 169 -1.30 -6.06 -22.31
C ALA A 169 -2.12 -4.77 -22.52
N VAL A 170 -2.89 -4.39 -21.50
CA VAL A 170 -3.63 -3.12 -21.44
C VAL A 170 -2.92 -2.21 -20.45
N ILE A 171 -2.24 -1.18 -20.95
CA ILE A 171 -1.46 -0.23 -20.16
C ILE A 171 -1.87 1.19 -20.55
N PRO A 172 -2.31 2.05 -19.62
CA PRO A 172 -2.54 1.74 -18.20
C PRO A 172 -3.63 0.70 -17.98
N PRO A 173 -3.63 0.01 -16.82
CA PRO A 173 -4.57 -1.07 -16.54
C PRO A 173 -6.01 -0.57 -16.40
N PRO A 174 -7.02 -1.43 -16.64
CA PRO A 174 -8.42 -1.04 -16.53
C PRO A 174 -8.81 -0.49 -15.15
N GLU A 175 -8.15 -0.91 -14.10
CA GLU A 175 -8.35 -0.44 -12.73
C GLU A 175 -8.04 1.05 -12.61
N GLU A 176 -6.93 1.49 -13.16
CA GLU A 176 -6.53 2.90 -13.17
C GLU A 176 -7.40 3.74 -14.10
N VAL A 177 -7.59 3.29 -15.35
CA VAL A 177 -8.44 4.01 -16.33
C VAL A 177 -9.85 4.27 -15.80
N LYS A 178 -10.37 3.38 -14.95
CA LYS A 178 -11.71 3.48 -14.35
C LYS A 178 -11.71 4.09 -12.97
N GLN A 179 -10.55 4.52 -12.47
CA GLN A 179 -10.39 5.09 -11.13
C GLN A 179 -11.08 4.22 -10.07
N VAL A 180 -10.60 2.99 -9.93
CA VAL A 180 -11.22 1.98 -9.06
C VAL A 180 -10.84 2.24 -7.60
N GLU A 181 -11.84 2.39 -6.76
CA GLU A 181 -11.73 2.64 -5.32
C GLU A 181 -12.40 1.51 -4.49
N THR A 182 -12.70 0.35 -5.08
CA THR A 182 -13.35 -0.75 -4.37
C THR A 182 -12.97 -2.11 -4.94
N ALA A 183 -13.00 -3.16 -4.11
CA ALA A 183 -12.81 -4.54 -4.55
C ALA A 183 -13.78 -4.98 -5.66
N ILE A 184 -15.04 -4.53 -5.59
CA ILE A 184 -16.04 -4.82 -6.62
C ILE A 184 -15.70 -4.10 -7.92
N GLY A 185 -15.23 -2.85 -7.84
CA GLY A 185 -14.74 -2.08 -8.97
C GLY A 185 -13.57 -2.76 -9.64
N ALA A 186 -12.57 -3.21 -8.87
CA ALA A 186 -11.39 -3.93 -9.35
C ALA A 186 -11.76 -5.23 -10.08
N ALA A 187 -12.66 -6.03 -9.50
CA ALA A 187 -13.14 -7.25 -10.15
C ALA A 187 -13.83 -6.96 -11.48
N ARG A 188 -14.65 -5.91 -11.57
CA ARG A 188 -15.34 -5.49 -12.79
C ARG A 188 -14.36 -4.93 -13.84
N ALA A 189 -13.37 -4.14 -13.40
CA ALA A 189 -12.34 -3.61 -14.27
C ALA A 189 -11.51 -4.72 -14.90
N SER A 190 -11.06 -5.67 -14.09
CA SER A 190 -10.32 -6.85 -14.57
C SER A 190 -11.13 -7.69 -15.59
N GLN A 191 -12.45 -7.87 -15.36
CA GLN A 191 -13.32 -8.55 -16.32
C GLN A 191 -13.49 -7.79 -17.65
N ALA A 192 -13.51 -6.46 -17.59
CA ALA A 192 -13.65 -5.62 -18.79
C ALA A 192 -12.38 -5.51 -19.63
N ARG A 193 -11.25 -6.01 -19.14
CA ARG A 193 -9.94 -6.00 -19.83
C ARG A 193 -10.01 -6.47 -21.27
N THR A 194 -10.73 -7.55 -21.55
CA THR A 194 -10.85 -8.13 -22.89
C THR A 194 -11.56 -7.22 -23.91
N GLN A 195 -12.27 -6.20 -23.44
CA GLN A 195 -12.92 -5.19 -24.29
C GLN A 195 -11.97 -4.04 -24.65
N MET A 196 -10.81 -3.96 -24.01
CA MET A 196 -9.80 -2.91 -24.19
C MET A 196 -8.61 -3.37 -25.06
N LEU A 197 -8.59 -4.66 -25.41
CA LEU A 197 -7.65 -5.27 -26.37
C LEU A 197 -8.16 -5.14 -27.80
#